data_fc57a8fc54cd2ab0237d35c6a3c9d358
#
_entry.id   fc57a8fc54cd2ab0237d35c6a3c9d358
#
_cell.length_a   1.000
_cell.length_b   1.000
_cell.length_c   1.000
_cell.angle_alpha   90.00
_cell.angle_beta   90.00
_cell.angle_gamma   90.00
#
_symmetry.space_group_name_H-M   'P 1'
#
loop_
_entity.id
_entity.type
_entity.pdbx_description
1 polymer ?
#
loop_
_entity_poly.entity_id
_entity_poly.type
_entity_poly.pdbx_seq_one_letter_code
_entity_poly.pdbx_strand_id
1 'polypeptide(L)'
;LDEPVLGVVDGPEERQLTVADVPGLIEGAAEGAGLGHRFLAHLERARLLVHVLDASEPDLEQRFRTIDRELAEYGAGLEKRPQVVVLNKIDLLPNAPSFALEDARIVRVVATSCATGAGIDELKLALFELCPAEPPRLADDEQLPEFLDYRPRPKRGPRFRILRTDRGYRVAGTPPPAEELDEALRALGIKPGTQVEIGEEELEWQ
;
A
#
# COMPACT_ATOMS: atom_id res chain seq x y z
N LEU A 1 10.96 -6.55 -7.78
CA LEU A 1 11.16 -5.39 -6.88
C LEU A 1 9.88 -5.17 -6.09
N ASP A 2 9.61 -6.06 -5.13
CA ASP A 2 8.28 -6.12 -4.54
C ASP A 2 8.39 -5.78 -3.06
N GLU A 3 8.46 -4.47 -2.79
CA GLU A 3 8.29 -3.97 -1.44
C GLU A 3 6.80 -3.97 -1.11
N PRO A 4 6.39 -4.46 0.08
CA PRO A 4 4.99 -4.42 0.48
C PRO A 4 4.50 -2.99 0.52
N VAL A 5 3.35 -2.75 -0.11
CA VAL A 5 2.68 -1.45 -0.03
C VAL A 5 1.85 -1.42 1.25
N LEU A 6 2.19 -0.48 2.14
CA LEU A 6 1.44 -0.27 3.37
C LEU A 6 0.41 0.84 3.17
N GLY A 7 -0.83 0.55 3.49
CA GLY A 7 -1.92 1.50 3.55
C GLY A 7 -2.42 1.68 4.98
N VAL A 8 -3.03 2.83 5.26
CA VAL A 8 -3.71 3.10 6.53
C VAL A 8 -5.20 3.28 6.23
N VAL A 9 -6.02 2.60 7.01
CA VAL A 9 -7.47 2.73 6.96
C VAL A 9 -7.93 3.44 8.23
N ASP A 10 -8.56 4.59 8.07
CA ASP A 10 -9.16 5.33 9.17
C ASP A 10 -10.53 4.77 9.52
N GLY A 11 -10.78 4.62 10.81
CA GLY A 11 -12.00 4.04 11.36
C GLY A 11 -12.66 4.92 12.41
N PRO A 12 -13.68 4.38 13.11
CA PRO A 12 -14.36 5.09 14.19
C PRO A 12 -13.41 5.38 15.35
N GLU A 13 -13.71 6.44 16.12
CA GLU A 13 -12.97 6.81 17.34
C GLU A 13 -11.47 7.07 17.10
N GLU A 14 -11.12 7.66 15.97
CA GLU A 14 -9.72 7.95 15.58
C GLU A 14 -8.82 6.70 15.48
N ARG A 15 -9.42 5.52 15.44
CA ARG A 15 -8.68 4.27 15.29
C ARG A 15 -8.17 4.13 13.86
N GLN A 16 -6.98 3.55 13.74
CA GLN A 16 -6.37 3.26 12.46
C GLN A 16 -5.96 1.79 12.37
N LEU A 17 -6.14 1.21 11.20
CA LEU A 17 -5.60 -0.10 10.86
C LEU A 17 -4.56 0.04 9.76
N THR A 18 -3.44 -0.64 9.93
CA THR A 18 -2.44 -0.76 8.87
C THR A 18 -2.76 -1.99 8.04
N VAL A 19 -2.88 -1.81 6.75
CA VAL A 19 -3.11 -2.87 5.76
C VAL A 19 -1.84 -3.00 4.92
N ALA A 20 -1.35 -4.22 4.77
CA ALA A 20 -0.21 -4.53 3.91
C ALA A 20 -0.72 -5.28 2.69
N ASP A 21 -0.38 -4.78 1.51
CA ASP A 21 -0.56 -5.52 0.27
C ASP A 21 0.51 -6.61 0.16
N VAL A 22 0.10 -7.80 -0.27
CA VAL A 22 0.95 -8.98 -0.43
C VAL A 22 1.07 -9.28 -1.92
N PRO A 23 2.00 -8.64 -2.64
CA PRO A 23 2.16 -8.89 -4.06
C PRO A 23 2.73 -10.28 -4.31
N GLY A 24 2.29 -10.93 -5.39
CA GLY A 24 2.93 -12.13 -5.92
C GLY A 24 2.56 -13.47 -5.28
N LEU A 25 1.50 -13.54 -4.44
CA LEU A 25 0.95 -14.83 -4.00
C LEU A 25 0.22 -15.61 -5.11
N ILE A 26 0.01 -15.02 -6.27
CA ILE A 26 -0.90 -15.58 -7.30
C ILE A 26 -0.18 -16.39 -8.38
N GLU A 27 1.12 -16.26 -8.57
CA GLU A 27 1.84 -17.02 -9.62
C GLU A 27 3.27 -17.35 -9.19
N GLY A 28 3.48 -18.55 -8.65
CA GLY A 28 4.80 -19.17 -8.57
C GLY A 28 5.76 -18.59 -7.54
N ALA A 29 5.30 -17.95 -6.48
CA ALA A 29 6.17 -17.46 -5.40
C ALA A 29 6.93 -18.57 -4.67
N ALA A 30 6.49 -19.83 -4.77
CA ALA A 30 7.16 -21.00 -4.23
C ALA A 30 8.42 -21.41 -5.01
N GLU A 31 8.60 -20.95 -6.24
CA GLU A 31 9.75 -21.27 -7.09
C GLU A 31 10.93 -20.29 -6.93
N GLY A 32 11.31 -19.96 -5.70
CA GLY A 32 12.70 -19.58 -5.40
C GLY A 32 13.16 -18.16 -5.73
N ALA A 33 12.32 -17.22 -6.15
CA ALA A 33 12.69 -15.81 -6.27
C ALA A 33 12.33 -15.06 -4.99
N GLY A 34 13.08 -15.31 -3.93
CA GLY A 34 13.21 -14.56 -2.70
C GLY A 34 12.29 -13.37 -2.44
N LEU A 35 11.05 -13.59 -2.05
CA LEU A 35 10.35 -12.65 -1.20
C LEU A 35 11.16 -12.63 0.11
N GLY A 36 11.96 -11.58 0.30
CA GLY A 36 12.97 -11.55 1.32
C GLY A 36 12.42 -11.77 2.73
N HIS A 37 13.21 -12.34 3.63
CA HIS A 37 12.89 -12.54 5.05
C HIS A 37 12.26 -11.34 5.75
N ARG A 38 12.44 -10.13 5.22
CA ARG A 38 11.81 -8.90 5.72
C ARG A 38 10.31 -8.83 5.46
N PHE A 39 9.85 -9.35 4.33
CA PHE A 39 8.44 -9.39 3.98
C PHE A 39 7.68 -10.39 4.87
N LEU A 40 8.28 -11.56 5.10
CA LEU A 40 7.77 -12.60 6.00
C LEU A 40 7.46 -12.06 7.40
N ALA A 41 8.38 -11.30 7.97
CA ALA A 41 8.24 -10.72 9.29
C ALA A 41 7.05 -9.73 9.41
N HIS A 42 6.61 -9.12 8.31
CA HIS A 42 5.40 -8.27 8.31
C HIS A 42 4.13 -9.11 8.25
N LEU A 43 4.11 -10.18 7.46
CA LEU A 43 2.98 -11.10 7.40
C LEU A 43 2.75 -11.86 8.69
N GLU A 44 3.81 -12.27 9.38
CA GLU A 44 3.74 -12.92 10.68
C GLU A 44 2.98 -12.09 11.72
N ARG A 45 2.97 -10.77 11.57
CA ARG A 45 2.26 -9.84 12.44
C ARG A 45 0.79 -9.62 12.05
N ALA A 46 0.39 -10.06 10.87
CA ALA A 46 -0.99 -9.92 10.43
C ALA A 46 -1.91 -10.71 11.36
N ARG A 47 -2.91 -10.06 11.93
CA ARG A 47 -3.90 -10.69 12.80
C ARG A 47 -5.07 -11.25 12.03
N LEU A 48 -5.33 -10.70 10.86
CA LEU A 48 -6.45 -11.00 9.98
C LEU A 48 -5.93 -10.95 8.54
N LEU A 49 -6.36 -11.89 7.73
CA LEU A 49 -6.12 -11.88 6.29
C LEU A 49 -7.35 -11.36 5.57
N VAL A 50 -7.13 -10.54 4.55
CA VAL A 50 -8.18 -10.07 3.63
C VAL A 50 -7.93 -10.73 2.28
N HIS A 51 -8.74 -11.71 1.96
CA HIS A 51 -8.63 -12.50 0.73
C HIS A 51 -9.55 -11.91 -0.34
N VAL A 52 -8.97 -11.18 -1.29
CA VAL A 52 -9.73 -10.48 -2.34
C VAL A 52 -9.86 -11.36 -3.56
N LEU A 53 -11.10 -11.65 -3.95
CA LEU A 53 -11.43 -12.42 -5.15
C LEU A 53 -12.15 -11.53 -6.17
N ASP A 54 -11.81 -11.70 -7.42
CA ASP A 54 -12.57 -11.09 -8.54
C ASP A 54 -13.88 -11.86 -8.73
N ALA A 55 -14.99 -11.25 -8.32
CA ALA A 55 -16.30 -11.88 -8.37
C ALA A 55 -16.83 -12.11 -9.79
N SER A 56 -16.25 -11.44 -10.80
CA SER A 56 -16.62 -11.63 -12.21
C SER A 56 -16.02 -12.90 -12.82
N GLU A 57 -15.06 -13.51 -12.14
CA GLU A 57 -14.41 -14.72 -12.59
C GLU A 57 -15.16 -15.97 -12.09
N PRO A 58 -15.13 -17.09 -12.84
CA PRO A 58 -15.72 -18.34 -12.41
C PRO A 58 -14.93 -18.99 -11.26
N ASP A 59 -15.55 -19.95 -10.59
CA ASP A 59 -14.92 -20.85 -9.65
C ASP A 59 -14.21 -20.15 -8.45
N LEU A 60 -14.90 -19.20 -7.81
CA LEU A 60 -14.39 -18.41 -6.68
C LEU A 60 -13.83 -19.28 -5.55
N GLU A 61 -14.47 -20.41 -5.26
CA GLU A 61 -14.03 -21.36 -4.23
C GLU A 61 -12.71 -22.03 -4.61
N GLN A 62 -12.55 -22.40 -5.86
CA GLN A 62 -11.31 -22.98 -6.38
C GLN A 62 -10.14 -21.98 -6.29
N ARG A 63 -10.41 -20.73 -6.64
CA ARG A 63 -9.43 -19.62 -6.56
C ARG A 63 -9.03 -19.37 -5.12
N PHE A 64 -10.00 -19.35 -4.21
CA PHE A 64 -9.73 -19.25 -2.78
C PHE A 64 -8.79 -20.37 -2.33
N ARG A 65 -9.10 -21.64 -2.66
CA ARG A 65 -8.28 -22.79 -2.27
C ARG A 65 -6.87 -22.77 -2.86
N THR A 66 -6.70 -22.19 -4.04
CA THR A 66 -5.37 -22.05 -4.66
C THR A 66 -4.49 -21.14 -3.82
N ILE A 67 -4.97 -19.95 -3.48
CA ILE A 67 -4.23 -18.99 -2.65
C ILE A 67 -4.04 -19.52 -1.23
N ASP A 68 -5.03 -20.19 -0.68
CA ASP A 68 -4.93 -20.80 0.66
C ASP A 68 -3.85 -21.88 0.73
N ARG A 69 -3.67 -22.63 -0.35
CA ARG A 69 -2.56 -23.58 -0.47
C ARG A 69 -1.21 -22.88 -0.53
N GLU A 70 -1.10 -21.81 -1.29
CA GLU A 70 0.12 -21.00 -1.35
C GLU A 70 0.47 -20.40 0.02
N LEU A 71 -0.53 -19.93 0.77
CA LEU A 71 -0.34 -19.47 2.15
C LEU A 71 0.17 -20.59 3.06
N ALA A 72 -0.33 -21.82 2.89
CA ALA A 72 0.11 -22.98 3.66
C ALA A 72 1.54 -23.39 3.31
N GLU A 73 1.90 -23.36 2.02
CA GLU A 73 3.26 -23.63 1.54
C GLU A 73 4.26 -22.58 2.02
N TYR A 74 3.80 -21.34 2.13
CA TYR A 74 4.58 -20.24 2.65
C TYR A 74 4.94 -20.41 4.13
N GLY A 75 4.03 -20.97 4.93
CA GLY A 75 4.23 -21.24 6.34
C GLY A 75 3.92 -20.03 7.24
N ALA A 76 4.72 -19.82 8.30
CA ALA A 76 4.55 -18.75 9.28
C ALA A 76 3.18 -18.75 10.00
N GLY A 77 2.40 -19.80 9.88
CA GLY A 77 1.07 -19.94 10.50
C GLY A 77 -0.02 -19.07 9.88
N LEU A 78 0.23 -18.54 8.67
CA LEU A 78 -0.73 -17.71 7.95
C LEU A 78 -1.97 -18.49 7.57
N GLU A 79 -1.81 -19.75 7.24
CA GLU A 79 -2.89 -20.68 6.91
C GLU A 79 -3.88 -20.91 8.08
N LYS A 80 -3.52 -20.50 9.29
CA LYS A 80 -4.36 -20.63 10.50
C LYS A 80 -5.07 -19.33 10.87
N ARG A 81 -4.76 -18.24 10.21
CA ARG A 81 -5.30 -16.92 10.54
C ARG A 81 -6.76 -16.82 10.14
N PRO A 82 -7.56 -16.04 10.89
CA PRO A 82 -8.91 -15.70 10.46
C PRO A 82 -8.86 -14.91 9.15
N GLN A 83 -9.83 -15.15 8.28
CA GLN A 83 -9.88 -14.55 6.96
C GLN A 83 -11.21 -13.84 6.72
N VAL A 84 -11.15 -12.66 6.11
CA VAL A 84 -12.28 -11.98 5.48
C VAL A 84 -12.18 -12.20 3.98
N VAL A 85 -13.19 -12.79 3.40
CA VAL A 85 -13.28 -12.96 1.94
C VAL A 85 -13.97 -11.74 1.36
N VAL A 86 -13.33 -11.07 0.42
CA VAL A 86 -13.87 -9.92 -0.29
C VAL A 86 -14.15 -10.32 -1.74
N LEU A 87 -15.40 -10.28 -2.13
CA LEU A 87 -15.84 -10.51 -3.51
C LEU A 87 -15.90 -9.16 -4.21
N ASN A 88 -14.82 -8.80 -4.90
CA ASN A 88 -14.71 -7.50 -5.56
C ASN A 88 -15.24 -7.54 -7.00
N LYS A 89 -15.48 -6.37 -7.58
CA LYS A 89 -16.03 -6.15 -8.93
C LYS A 89 -17.47 -6.61 -9.11
N ILE A 90 -18.30 -6.49 -8.05
CA ILE A 90 -19.72 -6.84 -8.14
C ILE A 90 -20.50 -5.97 -9.12
N ASP A 91 -19.97 -4.81 -9.49
CA ASP A 91 -20.52 -3.92 -10.50
C ASP A 91 -20.56 -4.55 -11.91
N LEU A 92 -19.75 -5.58 -12.15
CA LEU A 92 -19.73 -6.33 -13.41
C LEU A 92 -20.75 -7.46 -13.45
N LEU A 93 -21.43 -7.73 -12.34
CA LEU A 93 -22.34 -8.86 -12.20
C LEU A 93 -23.81 -8.41 -12.27
N PRO A 94 -24.69 -9.17 -12.97
CA PRO A 94 -26.11 -8.89 -12.97
C PRO A 94 -26.81 -9.23 -11.64
N ASN A 95 -26.22 -10.14 -10.84
CA ASN A 95 -26.73 -10.61 -9.57
C ASN A 95 -25.62 -10.66 -8.52
N ALA A 96 -26.02 -10.68 -7.25
CA ALA A 96 -25.07 -10.85 -6.15
C ALA A 96 -24.26 -12.16 -6.30
N PRO A 97 -22.93 -12.12 -6.11
CA PRO A 97 -22.10 -13.32 -6.18
C PRO A 97 -22.44 -14.29 -5.05
N SER A 98 -22.33 -15.58 -5.34
CA SER A 98 -22.47 -16.64 -4.32
C SER A 98 -21.08 -17.16 -3.96
N PHE A 99 -20.83 -17.27 -2.66
CA PHE A 99 -19.64 -17.91 -2.11
C PHE A 99 -20.07 -18.76 -0.92
N ALA A 100 -19.98 -20.08 -1.05
CA ALA A 100 -20.56 -21.03 -0.11
C ALA A 100 -19.53 -21.99 0.52
N LEU A 101 -18.24 -21.62 0.50
CA LEU A 101 -17.18 -22.42 1.10
C LEU A 101 -17.31 -22.42 2.62
N GLU A 102 -17.52 -23.58 3.22
CA GLU A 102 -17.51 -23.77 4.67
C GLU A 102 -16.06 -23.95 5.16
N ASP A 103 -15.52 -22.90 5.78
CA ASP A 103 -14.22 -22.91 6.43
C ASP A 103 -14.29 -22.08 7.71
N ALA A 104 -13.95 -22.68 8.83
CA ALA A 104 -14.04 -22.02 10.14
C ALA A 104 -13.14 -20.77 10.28
N ARG A 105 -12.16 -20.60 9.41
CA ARG A 105 -11.28 -19.43 9.37
C ARG A 105 -11.93 -18.26 8.66
N ILE A 106 -12.91 -18.50 7.79
CA ILE A 106 -13.66 -17.44 7.10
C ILE A 106 -14.65 -16.83 8.08
N VAL A 107 -14.28 -15.69 8.63
CA VAL A 107 -15.08 -15.00 9.66
C VAL A 107 -16.10 -14.04 9.07
N ARG A 108 -15.90 -13.59 7.82
CA ARG A 108 -16.82 -12.71 7.12
C ARG A 108 -16.63 -12.84 5.60
N VAL A 109 -17.72 -12.70 4.86
CA VAL A 109 -17.70 -12.51 3.39
C VAL A 109 -18.36 -11.18 3.10
N VAL A 110 -17.68 -10.32 2.32
CA VAL A 110 -18.17 -8.98 1.96
C VAL A 110 -18.11 -8.82 0.44
N ALA A 111 -19.19 -8.36 -0.14
CA ALA A 111 -19.26 -8.06 -1.56
C ALA A 111 -18.94 -6.58 -1.80
N THR A 112 -17.98 -6.28 -2.69
CA THR A 112 -17.49 -4.92 -2.91
C THR A 112 -17.37 -4.57 -4.39
N SER A 113 -17.34 -3.28 -4.66
CA SER A 113 -16.88 -2.72 -5.93
C SER A 113 -16.00 -1.53 -5.66
N CYS A 114 -14.73 -1.64 -5.97
CA CYS A 114 -13.81 -0.51 -5.89
C CYS A 114 -14.14 0.58 -6.93
N ALA A 115 -14.82 0.22 -8.02
CA ALA A 115 -15.22 1.17 -9.06
C ALA A 115 -16.36 2.08 -8.62
N THR A 116 -17.34 1.54 -7.88
CA THR A 116 -18.53 2.28 -7.45
C THR A 116 -18.49 2.68 -5.98
N GLY A 117 -17.60 2.11 -5.19
CA GLY A 117 -17.54 2.28 -3.74
C GLY A 117 -18.51 1.37 -2.97
N ALA A 118 -19.33 0.57 -3.65
CA ALA A 118 -20.28 -0.32 -2.99
C ALA A 118 -19.59 -1.32 -2.06
N GLY A 119 -20.11 -1.53 -0.85
CA GLY A 119 -19.61 -2.47 0.14
C GLY A 119 -18.29 -2.08 0.82
N ILE A 120 -17.65 -0.97 0.43
CA ILE A 120 -16.35 -0.53 1.02
C ILE A 120 -16.52 -0.13 2.48
N ASP A 121 -17.60 0.58 2.82
CA ASP A 121 -17.85 0.97 4.21
C ASP A 121 -18.19 -0.23 5.09
N GLU A 122 -18.91 -1.22 4.54
CA GLU A 122 -19.18 -2.49 5.22
C GLU A 122 -17.87 -3.25 5.49
N LEU A 123 -16.99 -3.32 4.51
CA LEU A 123 -15.66 -3.93 4.67
C LEU A 123 -14.85 -3.21 5.76
N LYS A 124 -14.82 -1.89 5.75
CA LYS A 124 -14.13 -1.11 6.78
C LYS A 124 -14.66 -1.43 8.17
N LEU A 125 -15.98 -1.41 8.37
CA LEU A 125 -16.59 -1.74 9.65
C LEU A 125 -16.22 -3.15 10.09
N ALA A 126 -16.30 -4.13 9.20
CA ALA A 126 -15.93 -5.52 9.50
C ALA A 126 -14.46 -5.64 9.93
N LEU A 127 -13.54 -4.93 9.28
CA LEU A 127 -12.12 -4.93 9.66
C LEU A 127 -11.91 -4.36 11.06
N PHE A 128 -12.59 -3.27 11.43
CA PHE A 128 -12.50 -2.68 12.78
C PHE A 128 -13.14 -3.55 13.86
N GLU A 129 -14.21 -4.26 13.55
CA GLU A 129 -14.84 -5.25 14.45
C GLU A 129 -13.93 -6.45 14.70
N LEU A 130 -13.31 -6.98 13.66
CA LEU A 130 -12.46 -8.18 13.72
C LEU A 130 -11.03 -7.92 14.19
N CYS A 131 -10.58 -6.67 14.12
CA CYS A 131 -9.29 -6.23 14.63
C CYS A 131 -9.46 -5.26 15.81
N PRO A 132 -9.77 -5.75 17.02
CA PRO A 132 -9.92 -4.90 18.20
C PRO A 132 -8.63 -4.17 18.55
N ALA A 133 -8.75 -3.03 19.25
CA ALA A 133 -7.67 -2.10 19.53
C ALA A 133 -6.56 -2.64 20.44
N GLU A 134 -6.76 -3.77 21.12
CA GLU A 134 -5.72 -4.35 21.95
C GLU A 134 -4.53 -4.80 21.09
N PRO A 135 -3.34 -4.24 21.31
CA PRO A 135 -2.16 -4.80 20.68
C PRO A 135 -1.98 -6.24 21.14
N PRO A 136 -1.49 -7.15 20.29
CA PRO A 136 -1.10 -8.47 20.75
C PRO A 136 -0.12 -8.28 21.92
N ARG A 137 -0.41 -8.88 23.07
CA ARG A 137 0.58 -8.95 24.16
C ARG A 137 1.77 -9.68 23.58
N LEU A 138 2.84 -8.93 23.30
CA LEU A 138 4.13 -9.54 23.02
C LEU A 138 4.46 -10.33 24.27
N ALA A 139 4.71 -11.63 24.13
CA ALA A 139 5.25 -12.42 25.23
C ALA A 139 6.53 -11.71 25.69
N ASP A 140 6.56 -11.32 26.97
CA ASP A 140 7.74 -10.80 27.61
C ASP A 140 8.84 -11.86 27.41
N ASP A 141 9.91 -11.55 26.69
CA ASP A 141 11.18 -12.28 26.61
C ASP A 141 11.72 -12.69 25.24
N GLU A 142 11.13 -12.35 24.12
CA GLU A 142 11.94 -12.39 22.91
C GLU A 142 12.52 -11.00 22.65
N GLN A 143 13.83 -10.89 22.83
CA GLN A 143 14.63 -9.74 22.43
C GLN A 143 14.26 -9.43 20.98
N LEU A 144 13.45 -8.39 20.82
CA LEU A 144 13.17 -7.83 19.51
C LEU A 144 14.52 -7.57 18.84
N PRO A 145 14.80 -8.15 17.66
CA PRO A 145 15.94 -7.69 16.90
C PRO A 145 15.78 -6.18 16.79
N GLU A 146 16.88 -5.46 16.96
CA GLU A 146 16.95 -3.99 16.91
C GLU A 146 16.25 -3.52 15.63
N PHE A 147 14.94 -3.31 15.71
CA PHE A 147 14.19 -2.76 14.61
C PHE A 147 14.61 -1.31 14.50
N LEU A 148 15.30 -1.04 13.44
CA LEU A 148 15.44 0.30 12.92
C LEU A 148 14.05 0.92 12.95
N ASP A 149 13.89 1.90 13.83
CA ASP A 149 12.77 2.80 13.88
C ASP A 149 12.59 3.36 12.44
N TYR A 150 11.76 2.70 11.63
CA TYR A 150 11.41 3.24 10.32
C TYR A 150 10.51 4.45 10.59
N ARG A 151 11.14 5.54 10.91
CA ARG A 151 10.53 6.85 10.75
C ARG A 151 10.59 7.14 9.25
N PRO A 152 9.47 7.10 8.54
CA PRO A 152 9.46 7.56 7.17
C PRO A 152 10.06 8.95 7.19
N ARG A 153 11.26 9.08 6.68
CA ARG A 153 11.81 10.41 6.44
C ARG A 153 10.81 11.05 5.49
N PRO A 154 10.16 12.15 5.86
CA PRO A 154 9.32 12.83 4.92
C PRO A 154 10.20 13.01 3.68
N LYS A 155 9.75 12.51 2.54
CA LYS A 155 10.43 12.82 1.27
C LYS A 155 10.50 14.33 1.29
N ARG A 156 11.67 14.89 1.61
CA ARG A 156 11.88 16.32 1.47
C ARG A 156 11.58 16.57 0.00
N GLY A 157 10.42 17.15 -0.26
CA GLY A 157 10.14 17.67 -1.58
C GLY A 157 11.33 18.54 -1.98
N PRO A 158 11.57 18.71 -3.25
CA PRO A 158 12.70 19.51 -3.70
C PRO A 158 12.72 20.79 -2.89
N ARG A 159 13.88 21.13 -2.34
CA ARG A 159 14.06 22.32 -1.48
C ARG A 159 13.64 23.61 -2.17
N PHE A 160 13.47 23.56 -3.46
CA PHE A 160 13.05 24.66 -4.33
C PHE A 160 12.10 24.14 -5.42
N ARG A 161 11.35 25.05 -6.00
CA ARG A 161 10.47 24.80 -7.16
C ARG A 161 10.71 25.88 -8.19
N ILE A 162 10.77 25.48 -9.45
CA ILE A 162 10.86 26.42 -10.57
C ILE A 162 9.44 26.65 -11.09
N LEU A 163 8.97 27.87 -10.99
CA LEU A 163 7.64 28.30 -11.41
C LEU A 163 7.78 29.17 -12.66
N ARG A 164 6.92 28.97 -13.65
CA ARG A 164 6.86 29.84 -14.83
C ARG A 164 6.12 31.12 -14.49
N THR A 165 6.67 32.26 -14.86
CA THR A 165 6.09 33.59 -14.72
C THR A 165 5.87 34.24 -16.08
N ASP A 166 5.23 35.38 -16.14
CA ASP A 166 5.00 36.12 -17.38
C ASP A 166 6.31 36.68 -18.02
N ARG A 167 7.40 36.77 -17.23
CA ARG A 167 8.69 37.32 -17.66
C ARG A 167 9.82 36.28 -17.74
N GLY A 168 9.56 35.04 -17.34
CA GLY A 168 10.58 33.99 -17.30
C GLY A 168 10.24 32.91 -16.28
N TYR A 169 11.17 32.63 -15.39
CA TYR A 169 10.99 31.61 -14.34
C TYR A 169 11.39 32.15 -12.98
N ARG A 170 10.74 31.68 -11.93
CA ARG A 170 11.04 32.04 -10.54
C ARG A 170 11.37 30.78 -9.74
N VAL A 171 12.45 30.84 -8.99
CA VAL A 171 12.85 29.82 -8.02
C VAL A 171 12.18 30.14 -6.68
N ALA A 172 11.21 29.33 -6.29
CA ALA A 172 10.50 29.42 -5.02
C ALA A 172 11.05 28.40 -4.03
N GLY A 173 11.33 28.82 -2.81
CA GLY A 173 11.92 28.01 -1.74
C GLY A 173 13.36 28.40 -1.45
N THR A 174 14.14 27.48 -0.85
CA THR A 174 15.55 27.72 -0.57
C THR A 174 16.36 27.58 -1.86
N PRO A 175 17.09 28.62 -2.32
CA PRO A 175 17.86 28.53 -3.54
C PRO A 175 18.90 27.41 -3.46
N PRO A 176 18.98 26.54 -4.49
CA PRO A 176 19.99 25.50 -4.54
C PRO A 176 21.37 26.09 -4.92
N PRO A 177 22.46 25.31 -4.80
CA PRO A 177 23.72 25.63 -5.41
C PRO A 177 23.58 25.85 -6.94
N ALA A 178 24.41 26.68 -7.52
CA ALA A 178 24.31 27.04 -8.93
C ALA A 178 24.32 25.83 -9.89
N GLU A 179 25.11 24.81 -9.60
CA GLU A 179 25.18 23.57 -10.39
C GLU A 179 23.85 22.79 -10.38
N GLU A 180 23.21 22.69 -9.23
CA GLU A 180 21.92 21.98 -9.06
C GLU A 180 20.76 22.75 -9.74
N LEU A 181 20.84 24.10 -9.71
CA LEU A 181 19.88 24.94 -10.41
C LEU A 181 20.02 24.81 -11.93
N ASP A 182 21.25 24.80 -12.42
CA ASP A 182 21.58 24.63 -13.84
C ASP A 182 21.05 23.31 -14.39
N GLU A 183 21.27 22.24 -13.66
CA GLU A 183 20.77 20.92 -14.03
C GLU A 183 19.22 20.89 -14.06
N ALA A 184 18.57 21.51 -13.07
CA ALA A 184 17.11 21.57 -13.00
C ALA A 184 16.51 22.43 -14.13
N LEU A 185 17.13 23.54 -14.51
CA LEU A 185 16.68 24.38 -15.61
C LEU A 185 16.85 23.69 -16.98
N ARG A 186 17.95 22.96 -17.17
CA ARG A 186 18.17 22.12 -18.36
C ARG A 186 17.17 20.98 -18.46
N ALA A 187 16.87 20.31 -17.34
CA ALA A 187 15.88 19.22 -17.29
C ALA A 187 14.47 19.69 -17.67
N LEU A 188 14.14 20.95 -17.39
CA LEU A 188 12.88 21.58 -17.79
C LEU A 188 12.89 22.12 -19.24
N GLY A 189 13.99 21.96 -19.97
CA GLY A 189 14.11 22.41 -21.35
C GLY A 189 14.18 23.94 -21.52
N ILE A 190 14.55 24.65 -20.45
CA ILE A 190 14.73 26.13 -20.50
C ILE A 190 16.00 26.42 -21.24
N LYS A 191 15.99 27.46 -22.08
CA LYS A 191 17.15 27.83 -22.92
C LYS A 191 18.01 28.88 -22.23
N PRO A 192 19.33 28.86 -22.42
CA PRO A 192 20.20 29.97 -22.02
C PRO A 192 19.69 31.31 -22.56
N GLY A 193 19.88 32.38 -21.81
CA GLY A 193 19.31 33.69 -22.09
C GLY A 193 17.94 33.96 -21.50
N THR A 194 17.39 32.98 -20.77
CA THR A 194 16.09 33.15 -20.10
C THR A 194 16.26 33.82 -18.74
N GLN A 195 15.37 34.76 -18.40
CA GLN A 195 15.38 35.40 -17.09
C GLN A 195 14.85 34.44 -16.00
N VAL A 196 15.62 34.35 -14.91
CA VAL A 196 15.32 33.54 -13.73
C VAL A 196 15.40 34.44 -12.49
N GLU A 197 14.29 34.53 -11.78
CA GLU A 197 14.20 35.23 -10.50
C GLU A 197 14.55 34.27 -9.34
N ILE A 198 15.50 34.65 -8.48
CA ILE A 198 15.91 33.91 -7.28
C ILE A 198 15.81 34.86 -6.09
N GLY A 199 14.72 34.71 -5.31
CA GLY A 199 14.44 35.63 -4.22
C GLY A 199 14.09 37.02 -4.74
N GLU A 200 14.93 38.02 -4.47
CA GLU A 200 14.81 39.41 -4.97
C GLU A 200 15.74 39.71 -6.15
N GLU A 201 16.53 38.77 -6.57
CA GLU A 201 17.51 38.95 -7.67
C GLU A 201 16.97 38.38 -8.99
N GLU A 202 17.08 39.16 -10.04
CA GLU A 202 16.81 38.71 -11.41
C GLU A 202 18.14 38.43 -12.12
N LEU A 203 18.34 37.23 -12.62
CA LEU A 203 19.53 36.77 -13.30
C LEU A 203 19.17 36.24 -14.68
N GLU A 204 20.03 36.52 -15.67
CA GLU A 204 19.93 35.86 -16.96
C GLU A 204 20.74 34.57 -16.93
N TRP A 205 20.05 33.45 -17.14
CA TRP A 205 20.71 32.15 -17.15
C TRP A 205 21.58 31.99 -18.39
N GLN A 206 22.86 31.67 -18.20
CA GLN A 206 23.86 31.53 -19.27
C GLN A 206 24.13 30.08 -19.62
#